data_5c61b7313b900b64cb002619793222ce
#
_entry.id   5c61b7313b900b64cb002619793222ce
#
_cell.length_a   1.000
_cell.length_b   1.000
_cell.length_c   1.000
_cell.angle_alpha   90.00
_cell.angle_beta   90.00
_cell.angle_gamma   90.00
#
_symmetry.space_group_name_H-M   'P 1'
#
loop_
_entity.id
_entity.type
_entity.pdbx_description
1 polymer ?
#
loop_
_entity_poly.entity_id
_entity_poly.type
_entity_poly.pdbx_seq_one_letter_code
_entity_poly.pdbx_strand_id
1 'polypeptide(L)'
;MTFLKYLMLFMIALLIVVLVIVGYFFFTAKVTVADCEISGVQASTQPELFQQVKGYAGLDALQGTMFTDAPIGDAADYAFVTYTLQLSNQCLIPVEMIEIQIIPQEGDVLQIGDFTNHTLQAKTGGSVSATILTRKDNHSVREVYITYYVWGVSFSIRYTCG
;
A
#
# COMPACT_ATOMS: atom_id res chain seq x y z
N MET A 1 -29.79 12.23 45.92
CA MET A 1 -29.92 10.98 45.12
C MET A 1 -30.39 11.21 43.68
N THR A 2 -31.27 12.13 43.38
CA THR A 2 -31.78 12.44 42.02
C THR A 2 -30.73 13.03 41.08
N PHE A 3 -29.92 13.97 41.57
CA PHE A 3 -28.85 14.59 40.75
C PHE A 3 -27.84 13.57 40.19
N LEU A 4 -27.40 12.61 41.02
CA LEU A 4 -26.44 11.58 40.61
C LEU A 4 -27.01 10.65 39.53
N LYS A 5 -28.32 10.35 39.60
CA LYS A 5 -29.01 9.55 38.56
C LYS A 5 -29.06 10.29 37.21
N TYR A 6 -29.37 11.59 37.22
CA TYR A 6 -29.38 12.40 36.00
C TYR A 6 -27.98 12.57 35.42
N LEU A 7 -26.95 12.74 36.25
CA LEU A 7 -25.57 12.80 35.83
C LEU A 7 -25.15 11.49 35.16
N MET A 8 -25.48 10.35 35.76
CA MET A 8 -25.18 9.02 35.19
C MET A 8 -25.90 8.83 33.85
N LEU A 9 -27.17 9.20 33.74
CA LEU A 9 -27.92 9.10 32.49
C LEU A 9 -27.34 9.99 31.39
N PHE A 10 -26.93 11.21 31.75
CA PHE A 10 -26.23 12.11 30.83
C PHE A 10 -24.92 11.53 30.31
N MET A 11 -24.11 10.94 31.21
CA MET A 11 -22.84 10.31 30.82
C MET A 11 -23.05 9.10 29.88
N ILE A 12 -24.09 8.29 30.14
CA ILE A 12 -24.43 7.17 29.24
C ILE A 12 -24.89 7.70 27.88
N ALA A 13 -25.73 8.71 27.85
CA ALA A 13 -26.17 9.32 26.60
C ALA A 13 -24.98 9.89 25.79
N LEU A 14 -24.09 10.60 26.47
CA LEU A 14 -22.86 11.13 25.86
C LEU A 14 -21.98 10.00 25.27
N LEU A 15 -21.78 8.92 26.03
CA LEU A 15 -21.03 7.76 25.57
C LEU A 15 -21.65 7.14 24.30
N ILE A 16 -22.96 6.99 24.26
CA ILE A 16 -23.68 6.46 23.09
C ILE A 16 -23.45 7.38 21.88
N VAL A 17 -23.56 8.68 22.05
CA VAL A 17 -23.33 9.66 20.96
C VAL A 17 -21.89 9.54 20.43
N VAL A 18 -20.89 9.45 21.32
CA VAL A 18 -19.49 9.26 20.93
C VAL A 18 -19.31 7.96 20.16
N LEU A 19 -19.89 6.86 20.63
CA LEU A 19 -19.79 5.56 19.92
C LEU A 19 -20.45 5.60 18.53
N VAL A 20 -21.58 6.29 18.40
CA VAL A 20 -22.25 6.47 17.10
C VAL A 20 -21.36 7.29 16.14
N ILE A 21 -20.76 8.38 16.63
CA ILE A 21 -19.85 9.21 15.83
C ILE A 21 -18.63 8.41 15.39
N VAL A 22 -17.97 7.71 16.31
CA VAL A 22 -16.80 6.85 16.00
C VAL A 22 -17.19 5.76 15.00
N GLY A 23 -18.32 5.08 15.23
CA GLY A 23 -18.83 4.07 14.30
C GLY A 23 -19.07 4.65 12.90
N TYR A 24 -19.67 5.84 12.82
CA TYR A 24 -19.88 6.51 11.53
C TYR A 24 -18.57 6.75 10.79
N PHE A 25 -17.52 7.24 11.46
CA PHE A 25 -16.21 7.44 10.83
C PHE A 25 -15.59 6.13 10.31
N PHE A 26 -15.72 5.03 11.06
CA PHE A 26 -15.22 3.72 10.60
C PHE A 26 -16.01 3.17 9.40
N PHE A 27 -17.33 3.23 9.43
CA PHE A 27 -18.16 2.74 8.33
C PHE A 27 -18.03 3.57 7.05
N THR A 28 -17.67 4.85 7.18
CA THR A 28 -17.40 5.73 6.03
C THR A 28 -15.93 5.78 5.62
N ALA A 29 -15.04 5.05 6.34
CA ALA A 29 -13.64 4.97 6.02
C ALA A 29 -13.43 4.22 4.70
N LYS A 30 -13.24 4.98 3.60
CA LYS A 30 -13.06 4.41 2.27
C LYS A 30 -11.97 5.15 1.51
N VAL A 31 -10.95 4.41 1.11
CA VAL A 31 -9.99 4.83 0.09
C VAL A 31 -10.37 4.16 -1.23
N THR A 32 -10.28 4.89 -2.31
CA THR A 32 -10.56 4.39 -3.65
C THR A 32 -9.35 4.59 -4.54
N VAL A 33 -9.10 3.65 -5.44
CA VAL A 33 -8.13 3.79 -6.52
C VAL A 33 -8.84 4.48 -7.69
N ALA A 34 -8.33 5.62 -8.11
CA ALA A 34 -8.86 6.37 -9.24
C ALA A 34 -8.24 5.89 -10.55
N ASP A 35 -6.95 5.58 -10.53
CA ASP A 35 -6.19 5.14 -11.70
C ASP A 35 -4.96 4.34 -11.28
N CYS A 36 -4.42 3.53 -12.20
CA CYS A 36 -3.17 2.81 -12.04
C CYS A 36 -2.33 2.91 -13.32
N GLU A 37 -1.24 3.66 -13.25
CA GLU A 37 -0.28 3.79 -14.32
C GLU A 37 0.83 2.74 -14.16
N ILE A 38 1.17 2.05 -15.26
CA ILE A 38 2.21 1.04 -15.30
C ILE A 38 3.35 1.56 -16.18
N SER A 39 4.56 1.61 -15.63
CA SER A 39 5.77 1.94 -16.38
C SER A 39 6.79 0.83 -16.26
N GLY A 40 7.40 0.45 -17.38
CA GLY A 40 8.41 -0.61 -17.44
C GLY A 40 9.73 -0.10 -18.00
N VAL A 41 10.83 -0.45 -17.35
CA VAL A 41 12.20 -0.12 -17.78
C VAL A 41 13.03 -1.40 -17.76
N GLN A 42 13.75 -1.69 -18.85
CA GLN A 42 14.64 -2.85 -18.88
C GLN A 42 15.75 -2.71 -17.84
N ALA A 43 16.03 -3.76 -17.08
CA ALA A 43 17.06 -3.73 -16.04
C ALA A 43 18.46 -3.49 -16.60
N SER A 44 18.71 -3.87 -17.85
CA SER A 44 19.96 -3.59 -18.57
C SER A 44 20.22 -2.09 -18.80
N THR A 45 19.19 -1.25 -18.80
CA THR A 45 19.33 0.22 -18.93
C THR A 45 19.63 0.91 -17.60
N GLN A 46 19.47 0.18 -16.49
CA GLN A 46 19.75 0.65 -15.12
C GLN A 46 20.70 -0.33 -14.39
N PRO A 47 21.92 -0.52 -14.89
CA PRO A 47 22.83 -1.55 -14.38
C PRO A 47 23.24 -1.32 -12.92
N GLU A 48 23.36 -0.08 -12.48
CA GLU A 48 23.72 0.26 -11.09
C GLU A 48 22.61 -0.15 -10.11
N LEU A 49 21.36 0.20 -10.41
CA LEU A 49 20.21 -0.20 -9.60
C LEU A 49 20.07 -1.73 -9.57
N PHE A 50 20.23 -2.37 -10.72
CA PHE A 50 20.14 -3.83 -10.80
C PHE A 50 21.21 -4.52 -9.94
N GLN A 51 22.45 -4.06 -9.98
CA GLN A 51 23.54 -4.62 -9.17
C GLN A 51 23.34 -4.37 -7.67
N GLN A 52 22.83 -3.20 -7.29
CA GLN A 52 22.48 -2.91 -5.91
C GLN A 52 21.40 -3.87 -5.40
N VAL A 53 20.30 -4.01 -6.13
CA VAL A 53 19.18 -4.89 -5.77
C VAL A 53 19.65 -6.35 -5.69
N LYS A 54 20.42 -6.80 -6.66
CA LYS A 54 21.02 -8.14 -6.68
C LYS A 54 21.97 -8.39 -5.50
N GLY A 55 22.79 -7.40 -5.15
CA GLY A 55 23.71 -7.46 -4.02
C GLY A 55 22.96 -7.54 -2.68
N TYR A 56 21.95 -6.70 -2.48
CA TYR A 56 21.14 -6.71 -1.24
C TYR A 56 20.30 -7.98 -1.11
N ALA A 57 19.74 -8.49 -2.21
CA ALA A 57 19.00 -9.75 -2.21
C ALA A 57 19.90 -10.93 -1.81
N GLY A 58 21.15 -10.98 -2.31
CA GLY A 58 22.12 -12.02 -1.97
C GLY A 58 22.63 -11.97 -0.51
N LEU A 59 22.45 -10.85 0.19
CA LEU A 59 22.86 -10.66 1.57
C LEU A 59 21.68 -10.71 2.57
N ASP A 60 20.46 -11.04 2.12
CA ASP A 60 19.22 -10.92 2.89
C ASP A 60 19.00 -9.50 3.48
N ALA A 61 19.59 -8.49 2.84
CA ALA A 61 19.55 -7.10 3.25
C ALA A 61 18.62 -6.26 2.36
N LEU A 62 17.84 -6.91 1.49
CA LEU A 62 16.90 -6.23 0.63
C LEU A 62 15.81 -5.57 1.47
N GLN A 63 15.68 -4.27 1.30
CA GLN A 63 14.53 -3.54 1.82
C GLN A 63 13.37 -3.72 0.84
N GLY A 64 12.56 -4.75 1.08
CA GLY A 64 11.46 -5.14 0.20
C GLY A 64 11.03 -6.57 0.48
N THR A 65 10.32 -7.16 -0.48
CA THR A 65 9.81 -8.53 -0.37
C THR A 65 10.39 -9.38 -1.49
N MET A 66 11.07 -10.47 -1.11
CA MET A 66 11.50 -11.50 -2.06
C MET A 66 10.34 -12.42 -2.40
N PHE A 67 10.14 -12.69 -3.67
CA PHE A 67 9.10 -13.61 -4.17
C PHE A 67 9.68 -14.98 -4.53
N THR A 68 10.99 -15.08 -4.73
CA THR A 68 11.68 -16.33 -5.07
C THR A 68 13.07 -16.37 -4.43
N ASP A 69 13.48 -17.56 -4.01
CA ASP A 69 14.85 -17.83 -3.53
C ASP A 69 15.83 -18.16 -4.68
N ALA A 70 15.36 -18.15 -5.92
CA ALA A 70 16.20 -18.44 -7.06
C ALA A 70 17.25 -17.32 -7.27
N PRO A 71 18.49 -17.68 -7.65
CA PRO A 71 19.53 -16.69 -7.92
C PRO A 71 19.12 -15.77 -9.08
N ILE A 72 19.33 -14.46 -8.89
CA ILE A 72 19.06 -13.45 -9.92
C ILE A 72 20.12 -13.57 -11.02
N GLY A 73 19.67 -13.79 -12.26
CA GLY A 73 20.50 -13.96 -13.44
C GLY A 73 21.11 -12.66 -13.97
N ASP A 74 21.11 -12.50 -15.30
CA ASP A 74 21.65 -11.34 -15.98
C ASP A 74 20.61 -10.23 -16.16
N ALA A 75 21.04 -8.96 -16.12
CA ALA A 75 20.16 -7.81 -16.26
C ALA A 75 19.35 -7.78 -17.58
N ALA A 76 19.87 -8.44 -18.63
CA ALA A 76 19.20 -8.52 -19.93
C ALA A 76 17.89 -9.34 -19.90
N ASP A 77 17.69 -10.18 -18.87
CA ASP A 77 16.53 -11.05 -18.74
C ASP A 77 15.42 -10.45 -17.89
N TYR A 78 15.66 -9.27 -17.30
CA TYR A 78 14.75 -8.65 -16.33
C TYR A 78 14.32 -7.23 -16.73
N ALA A 79 13.20 -6.81 -16.15
CA ALA A 79 12.69 -5.45 -16.21
C ALA A 79 12.24 -5.00 -14.82
N PHE A 80 12.42 -3.73 -14.54
CA PHE A 80 11.76 -3.04 -13.43
C PHE A 80 10.40 -2.56 -13.92
N VAL A 81 9.33 -2.96 -13.23
CA VAL A 81 7.97 -2.52 -13.51
C VAL A 81 7.46 -1.75 -12.30
N THR A 82 7.10 -0.50 -12.50
CA THR A 82 6.58 0.40 -11.48
C THR A 82 5.08 0.60 -11.69
N TYR A 83 4.32 0.35 -10.65
CA TYR A 83 2.89 0.59 -10.56
C TYR A 83 2.67 1.86 -9.75
N THR A 84 2.10 2.88 -10.36
CA THR A 84 1.76 4.14 -9.71
C THR A 84 0.26 4.23 -9.58
N LEU A 85 -0.24 4.13 -8.36
CA LEU A 85 -1.66 4.18 -8.05
C LEU A 85 -2.05 5.59 -7.61
N GLN A 86 -3.09 6.11 -8.25
CA GLN A 86 -3.74 7.35 -7.82
C GLN A 86 -4.84 7.00 -6.83
N LEU A 87 -4.61 7.36 -5.57
CA LEU A 87 -5.53 7.08 -4.47
C LEU A 87 -6.35 8.32 -4.13
N SER A 88 -7.59 8.11 -3.72
CA SER A 88 -8.47 9.15 -3.20
C SER A 88 -8.99 8.77 -1.82
N ASN A 89 -8.66 9.57 -0.82
CA ASN A 89 -9.19 9.42 0.53
C ASN A 89 -10.61 9.99 0.61
N GLN A 90 -11.61 9.13 0.65
CA GLN A 90 -13.01 9.51 0.80
C GLN A 90 -13.42 9.74 2.28
N CYS A 91 -12.49 9.49 3.23
CA CYS A 91 -12.75 9.64 4.65
C CYS A 91 -12.80 11.12 5.07
N LEU A 92 -13.46 11.39 6.19
CA LEU A 92 -13.45 12.71 6.85
C LEU A 92 -12.21 12.94 7.72
N ILE A 93 -11.34 11.94 7.80
CA ILE A 93 -10.12 11.94 8.60
C ILE A 93 -8.94 11.50 7.74
N PRO A 94 -7.70 11.85 8.10
CA PRO A 94 -6.52 11.37 7.40
C PRO A 94 -6.41 9.85 7.44
N VAL A 95 -5.86 9.26 6.38
CA VAL A 95 -5.40 7.88 6.36
C VAL A 95 -3.88 7.88 6.34
N GLU A 96 -3.30 6.96 7.08
CA GLU A 96 -1.86 6.91 7.35
C GLU A 96 -1.28 5.56 6.96
N MET A 97 0.06 5.51 6.85
CA MET A 97 0.80 4.27 6.63
C MET A 97 0.24 3.48 5.43
N ILE A 98 0.11 4.15 4.28
CA ILE A 98 -0.37 3.50 3.07
C ILE A 98 0.76 2.65 2.51
N GLU A 99 0.51 1.36 2.42
CA GLU A 99 1.43 0.36 1.87
C GLU A 99 0.82 -0.29 0.64
N ILE A 100 1.65 -0.53 -0.37
CA ILE A 100 1.29 -1.28 -1.56
C ILE A 100 2.07 -2.59 -1.58
N GLN A 101 1.36 -3.69 -1.65
CA GLN A 101 1.92 -5.01 -1.86
C GLN A 101 1.40 -5.60 -3.17
N ILE A 102 2.31 -5.91 -4.07
CA ILE A 102 1.99 -6.56 -5.33
C ILE A 102 1.85 -8.06 -5.11
N ILE A 103 0.79 -8.66 -5.64
CA ILE A 103 0.64 -10.12 -5.63
C ILE A 103 1.53 -10.69 -6.73
N PRO A 104 2.56 -11.47 -6.35
CA PRO A 104 3.52 -11.98 -7.32
C PRO A 104 2.90 -12.98 -8.28
N GLN A 105 3.40 -12.99 -9.49
CA GLN A 105 3.15 -14.01 -10.50
C GLN A 105 4.44 -14.76 -10.85
N GLU A 106 4.29 -15.83 -11.61
CA GLU A 106 5.46 -16.59 -12.08
C GLU A 106 6.41 -15.68 -12.87
N GLY A 107 7.69 -15.69 -12.49
CA GLY A 107 8.72 -14.84 -13.09
C GLY A 107 8.95 -13.51 -12.35
N ASP A 108 8.14 -13.15 -11.37
CA ASP A 108 8.42 -12.03 -10.46
C ASP A 108 9.49 -12.46 -9.46
N VAL A 109 10.46 -11.60 -9.23
CA VAL A 109 11.63 -11.91 -8.40
C VAL A 109 11.49 -11.27 -7.02
N LEU A 110 11.23 -9.98 -6.97
CA LEU A 110 11.13 -9.21 -5.74
C LEU A 110 10.33 -7.92 -5.96
N GLN A 111 9.83 -7.37 -4.87
CA GLN A 111 9.31 -6.01 -4.78
C GLN A 111 10.28 -5.16 -3.99
N ILE A 112 10.63 -4.00 -4.52
CA ILE A 112 11.43 -3.00 -3.80
C ILE A 112 10.50 -2.31 -2.80
N GLY A 113 10.90 -2.24 -1.54
CA GLY A 113 10.14 -1.57 -0.49
C GLY A 113 10.11 -0.07 -0.69
N ASP A 114 8.96 0.53 -0.41
CA ASP A 114 8.82 1.97 -0.25
C ASP A 114 8.81 2.31 1.24
N PHE A 115 9.78 3.12 1.67
CA PHE A 115 9.96 3.51 3.08
C PHE A 115 9.33 4.87 3.40
N THR A 116 8.68 5.49 2.42
CA THR A 116 7.97 6.74 2.67
C THR A 116 6.64 6.46 3.37
N ASN A 117 6.43 7.10 4.52
CA ASN A 117 5.14 7.10 5.19
C ASN A 117 4.15 7.93 4.37
N HIS A 118 3.38 7.26 3.53
CA HIS A 118 2.34 7.93 2.76
C HIS A 118 1.13 8.21 3.65
N THR A 119 0.77 9.49 3.74
CA THR A 119 -0.42 9.96 4.44
C THR A 119 -1.27 10.76 3.48
N LEU A 120 -2.55 10.42 3.37
CA LEU A 120 -3.53 11.20 2.62
C LEU A 120 -4.44 11.95 3.59
N GLN A 121 -4.46 13.27 3.47
CA GLN A 121 -5.37 14.11 4.25
C GLN A 121 -6.84 13.80 3.91
N ALA A 122 -7.74 14.19 4.82
CA ALA A 122 -9.18 14.01 4.61
C ALA A 122 -9.62 14.61 3.27
N LYS A 123 -10.38 13.85 2.49
CA LYS A 123 -10.94 14.30 1.20
C LYS A 123 -9.90 14.73 0.16
N THR A 124 -8.65 14.25 0.27
CA THR A 124 -7.60 14.53 -0.71
C THR A 124 -7.20 13.29 -1.49
N GLY A 125 -6.54 13.49 -2.62
CA GLY A 125 -5.88 12.44 -3.40
C GLY A 125 -4.36 12.50 -3.27
N GLY A 126 -3.71 11.43 -3.69
CA GLY A 126 -2.27 11.32 -3.79
C GLY A 126 -1.85 10.09 -4.56
N SER A 127 -0.58 10.04 -4.95
CA SER A 127 -0.01 8.91 -5.66
C SER A 127 0.91 8.09 -4.75
N VAL A 128 0.84 6.78 -4.88
CA VAL A 128 1.74 5.84 -4.21
C VAL A 128 2.25 4.85 -5.26
N SER A 129 3.53 4.48 -5.22
CA SER A 129 4.12 3.60 -6.22
C SER A 129 4.78 2.39 -5.59
N ALA A 130 4.79 1.29 -6.33
CA ALA A 130 5.53 0.08 -5.98
C ALA A 130 6.27 -0.43 -7.22
N THR A 131 7.51 -0.86 -7.06
CA THR A 131 8.35 -1.36 -8.15
C THR A 131 8.68 -2.82 -7.91
N ILE A 132 8.52 -3.65 -8.93
CA ILE A 132 8.97 -5.04 -8.93
C ILE A 132 10.08 -5.26 -9.94
N LEU A 133 10.95 -6.23 -9.62
CA LEU A 133 11.84 -6.84 -10.59
C LEU A 133 11.17 -8.11 -11.11
N THR A 134 10.93 -8.18 -12.40
CA THR A 134 10.28 -9.31 -13.07
C THR A 134 11.02 -9.70 -14.33
N ARG A 135 10.74 -10.88 -14.88
CA ARG A 135 11.26 -11.25 -16.20
C ARG A 135 10.68 -10.32 -17.27
N LYS A 136 11.51 -9.93 -18.24
CA LYS A 136 11.14 -8.97 -19.30
C LYS A 136 9.93 -9.39 -20.14
N ASP A 137 9.68 -10.71 -20.25
CA ASP A 137 8.60 -11.28 -21.09
C ASP A 137 7.29 -11.46 -20.30
N ASN A 138 7.26 -11.05 -19.04
CA ASN A 138 6.07 -11.14 -18.20
C ASN A 138 5.03 -10.10 -18.56
N HIS A 139 3.76 -10.49 -18.39
CA HIS A 139 2.64 -9.56 -18.49
C HIS A 139 2.75 -8.48 -17.41
N SER A 140 2.30 -7.28 -17.73
CA SER A 140 2.32 -6.14 -16.79
C SER A 140 1.14 -6.11 -15.83
N VAL A 141 0.07 -6.86 -16.11
CA VAL A 141 -1.14 -6.89 -15.26
C VAL A 141 -0.83 -7.56 -13.93
N ARG A 142 -1.09 -6.86 -12.83
CA ARG A 142 -0.92 -7.38 -11.45
C ARG A 142 -2.09 -7.00 -10.57
N GLU A 143 -2.40 -7.89 -9.65
CA GLU A 143 -3.23 -7.54 -8.51
C GLU A 143 -2.39 -6.90 -7.42
N VAL A 144 -2.95 -5.90 -6.79
CA VAL A 144 -2.28 -5.08 -5.79
C VAL A 144 -3.16 -5.03 -4.54
N TYR A 145 -2.57 -5.33 -3.38
CA TYR A 145 -3.15 -5.03 -2.08
C TYR A 145 -2.67 -3.67 -1.62
N ILE A 146 -3.62 -2.82 -1.24
CA ILE A 146 -3.35 -1.52 -0.66
C ILE A 146 -3.84 -1.57 0.77
N THR A 147 -2.93 -1.50 1.72
CA THR A 147 -3.23 -1.45 3.15
C THR A 147 -3.08 -0.02 3.64
N TYR A 148 -4.02 0.46 4.43
CA TYR A 148 -3.97 1.79 5.04
C TYR A 148 -4.57 1.75 6.44
N TYR A 149 -4.21 2.74 7.27
CA TYR A 149 -4.63 2.80 8.65
C TYR A 149 -5.48 4.03 8.91
N VAL A 150 -6.55 3.83 9.69
CA VAL A 150 -7.44 4.86 10.19
C VAL A 150 -7.50 4.71 11.71
N TRP A 151 -6.93 5.67 12.45
CA TRP A 151 -6.80 5.60 13.92
C TRP A 151 -6.18 4.29 14.42
N GLY A 152 -5.15 3.80 13.72
CA GLY A 152 -4.46 2.56 14.07
C GLY A 152 -5.19 1.28 13.71
N VAL A 153 -6.37 1.34 13.09
CA VAL A 153 -7.08 0.18 12.55
C VAL A 153 -6.73 0.03 11.07
N SER A 154 -6.29 -1.17 10.68
CA SER A 154 -5.93 -1.47 9.30
C SER A 154 -7.14 -1.78 8.45
N PHE A 155 -7.14 -1.24 7.25
CA PHE A 155 -8.06 -1.55 6.17
C PHE A 155 -7.26 -1.98 4.95
N SER A 156 -7.82 -2.86 4.13
CA SER A 156 -7.19 -3.26 2.88
C SER A 156 -8.20 -3.27 1.73
N ILE A 157 -7.72 -2.89 0.57
CA ILE A 157 -8.45 -2.99 -0.70
C ILE A 157 -7.59 -3.73 -1.72
N ARG A 158 -8.25 -4.48 -2.58
CA ARG A 158 -7.63 -5.20 -3.69
C ARG A 158 -7.98 -4.50 -4.98
N TYR A 159 -6.98 -4.28 -5.82
CA TYR A 159 -7.15 -3.62 -7.11
C TYR A 159 -6.33 -4.33 -8.18
N THR A 160 -6.84 -4.40 -9.40
CA THR A 160 -6.12 -4.96 -10.55
C THR A 160 -5.61 -3.81 -11.41
N CYS A 161 -4.28 -3.71 -11.56
CA CYS A 161 -3.61 -2.80 -12.47
C CYS A 161 -3.39 -3.46 -13.82
N GLY A 162 -3.86 -2.83 -14.91
CA GLY A 162 -3.68 -3.30 -16.27
C GLY A 162 -4.88 -3.06 -17.15
#